data_61d4f09cbc27d40ff8487a80bc17f5c8
#
_entry.id   61d4f09cbc27d40ff8487a80bc17f5c8
#
_cell.length_a   1.000
_cell.length_b   1.000
_cell.length_c   1.000
_cell.angle_alpha   90.00
_cell.angle_beta   90.00
_cell.angle_gamma   90.00
#
_symmetry.space_group_name_H-M   'P 1'
#
loop_
_entity.id
_entity.type
_entity.pdbx_description
1 polymer ?
#
loop_
_entity_poly.entity_id
_entity_poly.type
_entity_poly.pdbx_seq_one_letter_code
_entity_poly.pdbx_strand_id
1 'polypeptide(L)'
;MRTVYKNGTVYTGNGFVTDFAVENGKFCFVGETDKATADEVVDLGGKFVCAGFNDSHMHVLNLGNVLTMANLGAHTTSLKEMLDCLRTYIKETGVTPGTWVQGRGFNHDYFADERRFPTRWDLDAVSTEHPICITRACGHICVMNSKALEVLGITKDTPQVAGGSFALDENGEPNGQFFENAVAVVYAGIPEPDEAQLCAMLRASCKRLNRYGITSCQSDDYETFPGVPYETVQKLLRTPGLMTVRVNEQAQFTNVEALSAYIESGDAYFEDDMFRTGPLKIISDGSLGARTACLSRPYADDENARGIPLYTNAELNGLISLANEKGLSVAVHAIGDGALDNVLDAYEKALHEHPRDDHRHGIVHCQIVRRDQIERMKKLKLRVNLQSIFLDYDTHIVRERVGNELASTSYPAKTLLNECIPFSNGSDAPVEEPNVMRGMECAVTRRSIGSTDAPYRPEEALTVREAIDSFTKSGAVASFEEGKKGEIANGQLADFVVLSEDPFKADANTLHRIEAEATYLGGKCVYKK
;
A
#
# COMPACT_ATOMS: atom_id res chain seq x y z
N MET A 1 0.49 34.77 -4.20
CA MET A 1 -0.01 34.62 -5.58
C MET A 1 -1.33 33.88 -5.50
N ARG A 2 -2.38 34.47 -6.10
CA ARG A 2 -3.74 33.91 -6.14
C ARG A 2 -4.00 33.37 -7.56
N THR A 3 -4.17 32.05 -7.67
CA THR A 3 -4.52 31.39 -8.93
C THR A 3 -5.99 31.01 -8.93
N VAL A 4 -6.72 31.43 -9.96
CA VAL A 4 -8.14 31.07 -10.16
C VAL A 4 -8.22 29.94 -11.18
N TYR A 5 -8.85 28.85 -10.81
CA TYR A 5 -9.21 27.74 -11.67
C TYR A 5 -10.69 27.85 -12.03
N LYS A 6 -11.01 27.89 -13.33
CA LYS A 6 -12.35 28.13 -13.82
C LYS A 6 -12.81 27.07 -14.82
N ASN A 7 -14.12 27.04 -15.03
CA ASN A 7 -14.71 26.29 -16.13
C ASN A 7 -14.45 24.76 -16.01
N GLY A 8 -14.53 24.23 -14.76
CA GLY A 8 -14.39 22.79 -14.48
C GLY A 8 -15.71 22.15 -14.07
N THR A 9 -15.68 20.83 -13.94
CA THR A 9 -16.67 20.04 -13.20
C THR A 9 -16.02 19.67 -11.86
N VAL A 10 -16.16 20.52 -10.86
CA VAL A 10 -15.41 20.44 -9.60
C VAL A 10 -16.26 19.77 -8.51
N TYR A 11 -15.89 18.55 -8.11
CA TYR A 11 -16.53 17.83 -7.02
C TYR A 11 -15.96 18.28 -5.67
N THR A 12 -16.79 18.85 -4.82
CA THR A 12 -16.38 19.42 -3.52
C THR A 12 -16.50 18.44 -2.34
N GLY A 13 -16.99 17.22 -2.56
CA GLY A 13 -17.38 16.28 -1.51
C GLY A 13 -18.87 16.39 -1.14
N ASN A 14 -19.48 17.58 -1.32
CA ASN A 14 -20.90 17.82 -1.00
C ASN A 14 -21.76 18.14 -2.24
N GLY A 15 -21.13 18.54 -3.34
CA GLY A 15 -21.80 18.93 -4.58
C GLY A 15 -20.80 19.29 -5.66
N PHE A 16 -21.25 20.05 -6.65
CA PHE A 16 -20.43 20.49 -7.77
C PHE A 16 -20.41 22.00 -7.89
N VAL A 17 -19.25 22.55 -8.24
CA VAL A 17 -19.04 23.93 -8.63
C VAL A 17 -18.24 23.99 -9.93
N THR A 18 -18.07 25.18 -10.53
CA THR A 18 -17.30 25.35 -11.76
C THR A 18 -15.92 25.93 -11.55
N ASP A 19 -15.74 26.68 -10.46
CA ASP A 19 -14.56 27.49 -10.22
C ASP A 19 -14.09 27.33 -8.77
N PHE A 20 -12.80 27.57 -8.55
CA PHE A 20 -12.20 27.74 -7.23
C PHE A 20 -10.93 28.59 -7.33
N ALA A 21 -10.46 29.12 -6.21
CA ALA A 21 -9.21 29.87 -6.14
C ALA A 21 -8.27 29.31 -5.07
N VAL A 22 -6.98 29.34 -5.38
CA VAL A 22 -5.90 28.90 -4.48
C VAL A 22 -5.00 30.08 -4.16
N GLU A 23 -4.68 30.25 -2.89
CA GLU A 23 -3.72 31.23 -2.40
C GLU A 23 -2.95 30.67 -1.20
N ASN A 24 -1.63 30.85 -1.16
CA ASN A 24 -0.77 30.38 -0.09
C ASN A 24 -0.93 28.86 0.25
N GLY A 25 -1.11 28.04 -0.79
CA GLY A 25 -1.26 26.60 -0.66
C GLY A 25 -2.62 26.10 -0.17
N LYS A 26 -3.63 26.96 -0.06
CA LYS A 26 -4.98 26.65 0.41
C LYS A 26 -6.05 27.10 -0.57
N PHE A 27 -7.19 26.41 -0.55
CA PHE A 27 -8.40 26.93 -1.21
C PHE A 27 -8.86 28.18 -0.47
N CYS A 28 -8.80 29.33 -1.14
CA CYS A 28 -9.24 30.61 -0.57
C CYS A 28 -10.66 30.98 -0.99
N PHE A 29 -11.18 30.34 -2.03
CA PHE A 29 -12.56 30.47 -2.49
C PHE A 29 -13.00 29.23 -3.27
N VAL A 30 -14.25 28.82 -3.12
CA VAL A 30 -14.87 27.68 -3.84
C VAL A 30 -16.26 28.10 -4.31
N GLY A 31 -16.50 28.06 -5.63
CA GLY A 31 -17.73 28.52 -6.28
C GLY A 31 -17.43 29.50 -7.41
N GLU A 32 -18.39 30.36 -7.76
CA GLU A 32 -18.16 31.42 -8.76
C GLU A 32 -17.18 32.47 -8.20
N THR A 33 -16.02 32.65 -8.87
CA THR A 33 -14.94 33.52 -8.41
C THR A 33 -14.92 34.86 -9.13
N ASP A 34 -14.60 35.93 -8.40
CA ASP A 34 -14.24 37.22 -9.01
C ASP A 34 -12.82 37.13 -9.61
N LYS A 35 -12.75 37.09 -10.93
CA LYS A 35 -11.52 36.97 -11.72
C LYS A 35 -10.66 38.25 -11.68
N ALA A 36 -11.23 39.39 -11.29
CA ALA A 36 -10.52 40.68 -11.24
C ALA A 36 -9.40 40.72 -10.18
N THR A 37 -9.39 39.78 -9.23
CA THR A 37 -8.41 39.69 -8.14
C THR A 37 -7.40 38.57 -8.32
N ALA A 38 -7.36 37.90 -9.47
CA ALA A 38 -6.44 36.81 -9.74
C ALA A 38 -5.09 37.29 -10.30
N ASP A 39 -3.99 36.75 -9.78
CA ASP A 39 -2.66 36.90 -10.39
C ASP A 39 -2.52 35.99 -11.62
N GLU A 40 -3.19 34.81 -11.58
CA GLU A 40 -3.19 33.81 -12.65
C GLU A 40 -4.59 33.21 -12.81
N VAL A 41 -4.96 32.90 -14.05
CA VAL A 41 -6.23 32.21 -14.36
C VAL A 41 -5.94 30.97 -15.20
N VAL A 42 -6.37 29.82 -14.70
CA VAL A 42 -6.27 28.52 -15.38
C VAL A 42 -7.65 28.09 -15.85
N ASP A 43 -7.82 27.85 -17.14
CA ASP A 43 -9.04 27.29 -17.70
C ASP A 43 -8.99 25.76 -17.66
N LEU A 44 -9.89 25.14 -16.93
CA LEU A 44 -10.01 23.67 -16.77
C LEU A 44 -10.66 23.00 -17.98
N GLY A 45 -11.25 23.77 -18.89
CA GLY A 45 -11.82 23.25 -20.13
C GLY A 45 -12.92 22.19 -19.95
N GLY A 46 -13.72 22.30 -18.89
CA GLY A 46 -14.80 21.35 -18.56
C GLY A 46 -14.32 20.07 -17.85
N LYS A 47 -13.03 19.91 -17.60
CA LYS A 47 -12.49 18.71 -16.96
C LYS A 47 -13.01 18.49 -15.55
N PHE A 48 -13.04 17.23 -15.17
CA PHE A 48 -13.40 16.84 -13.81
C PHE A 48 -12.25 17.10 -12.84
N VAL A 49 -12.58 17.66 -11.68
CA VAL A 49 -11.63 17.94 -10.60
C VAL A 49 -12.23 17.47 -9.27
N CYS A 50 -11.44 16.80 -8.46
CA CYS A 50 -11.78 16.49 -7.07
C CYS A 50 -10.58 16.74 -6.15
N ALA A 51 -10.80 16.62 -4.84
CA ALA A 51 -9.69 16.60 -3.88
C ALA A 51 -8.68 15.54 -4.27
N GLY A 52 -7.41 15.80 -4.03
CA GLY A 52 -6.35 14.83 -4.24
C GLY A 52 -6.61 13.56 -3.45
N PHE A 53 -6.35 12.42 -4.07
CA PHE A 53 -6.64 11.13 -3.45
C PHE A 53 -5.76 10.89 -2.23
N ASN A 54 -6.33 10.14 -1.28
CA ASN A 54 -5.68 9.65 -0.08
C ASN A 54 -5.69 8.13 -0.10
N ASP A 55 -4.53 7.51 -0.22
CA ASP A 55 -4.37 6.08 -0.04
C ASP A 55 -4.28 5.77 1.46
N SER A 56 -5.29 5.13 2.03
CA SER A 56 -5.41 5.00 3.48
C SER A 56 -4.63 3.83 4.09
N HIS A 57 -3.99 3.03 3.28
CA HIS A 57 -3.02 2.02 3.72
C HIS A 57 -2.14 1.56 2.55
N MET A 58 -0.84 1.79 2.70
CA MET A 58 0.19 1.36 1.78
C MET A 58 1.57 1.31 2.48
N HIS A 59 2.64 1.06 1.71
CA HIS A 59 4.03 1.03 2.16
C HIS A 59 4.88 1.86 1.20
N VAL A 60 4.98 3.19 1.46
CA VAL A 60 5.58 4.13 0.48
C VAL A 60 7.04 3.84 0.23
N LEU A 61 7.79 3.47 1.26
CA LEU A 61 9.21 3.13 1.12
C LEU A 61 9.39 1.80 0.38
N ASN A 62 8.58 0.77 0.71
CA ASN A 62 8.64 -0.51 0.02
C ASN A 62 8.15 -0.40 -1.45
N LEU A 63 7.17 0.45 -1.74
CA LEU A 63 6.80 0.77 -3.13
C LEU A 63 8.02 1.33 -3.87
N GLY A 64 8.74 2.27 -3.26
CA GLY A 64 9.97 2.84 -3.82
C GLY A 64 11.05 1.81 -4.05
N ASN A 65 11.24 0.91 -3.09
CA ASN A 65 12.15 -0.22 -3.22
C ASN A 65 11.83 -1.07 -4.47
N VAL A 66 10.58 -1.47 -4.64
CA VAL A 66 10.14 -2.23 -5.82
C VAL A 66 10.31 -1.43 -7.12
N LEU A 67 9.99 -0.12 -7.10
CA LEU A 67 10.12 0.76 -8.27
C LEU A 67 11.56 1.06 -8.67
N THR A 68 12.50 0.93 -7.75
CA THR A 68 13.94 1.10 -8.01
C THR A 68 14.65 -0.20 -8.36
N MET A 69 13.96 -1.33 -8.38
CA MET A 69 14.47 -2.60 -8.93
C MET A 69 14.22 -2.70 -10.45
N ALA A 70 14.94 -3.60 -11.11
CA ALA A 70 14.63 -3.95 -12.50
C ALA A 70 13.25 -4.63 -12.58
N ASN A 71 12.33 -4.04 -13.35
CA ASN A 71 10.96 -4.55 -13.52
C ASN A 71 10.94 -5.74 -14.48
N LEU A 72 11.18 -6.94 -14.00
CA LEU A 72 11.21 -8.15 -14.81
C LEU A 72 9.80 -8.66 -15.15
N GLY A 73 8.77 -8.22 -14.39
CA GLY A 73 7.38 -8.62 -14.65
C GLY A 73 6.83 -8.16 -15.99
N ALA A 74 7.34 -7.04 -16.51
CA ALA A 74 7.01 -6.53 -17.84
C ALA A 74 7.79 -7.23 -18.97
N HIS A 75 8.77 -8.10 -18.66
CA HIS A 75 9.73 -8.69 -19.58
C HIS A 75 9.82 -10.21 -19.38
N THR A 76 8.67 -10.90 -19.38
CA THR A 76 8.57 -12.33 -19.09
C THR A 76 8.27 -13.18 -20.33
N THR A 77 8.37 -12.63 -21.53
CA THR A 77 8.08 -13.40 -22.76
C THR A 77 9.21 -14.34 -23.15
N SER A 78 10.45 -14.06 -22.74
CA SER A 78 11.60 -14.93 -22.96
C SER A 78 12.70 -14.70 -21.92
N LEU A 79 13.54 -15.72 -21.70
CA LEU A 79 14.74 -15.59 -20.88
C LEU A 79 15.65 -14.47 -21.40
N LYS A 80 15.83 -14.42 -22.73
CA LYS A 80 16.64 -13.39 -23.38
C LYS A 80 16.11 -11.97 -23.08
N GLU A 81 14.83 -11.73 -23.23
CA GLU A 81 14.22 -10.41 -22.97
C GLU A 81 14.42 -9.99 -21.50
N MET A 82 14.24 -10.91 -20.56
CA MET A 82 14.47 -10.66 -19.13
C MET A 82 15.93 -10.26 -18.86
N LEU A 83 16.91 -10.96 -19.45
CA LEU A 83 18.34 -10.64 -19.32
C LEU A 83 18.70 -9.30 -19.98
N ASP A 84 18.07 -8.97 -21.11
CA ASP A 84 18.25 -7.67 -21.78
C ASP A 84 17.66 -6.52 -20.94
N CYS A 85 16.57 -6.75 -20.22
CA CYS A 85 16.01 -5.80 -19.26
C CYS A 85 17.03 -5.48 -18.14
N LEU A 86 17.68 -6.50 -17.56
CA LEU A 86 18.73 -6.29 -16.54
C LEU A 86 19.93 -5.50 -17.09
N ARG A 87 20.38 -5.79 -18.31
CA ARG A 87 21.47 -5.03 -18.96
C ARG A 87 21.09 -3.57 -19.17
N THR A 88 19.86 -3.35 -19.62
CA THR A 88 19.31 -2.00 -19.82
C THR A 88 19.23 -1.25 -18.51
N TYR A 89 18.72 -1.90 -17.46
CA TYR A 89 18.65 -1.32 -16.12
C TYR A 89 20.04 -0.88 -15.60
N ILE A 90 21.05 -1.76 -15.67
CA ILE A 90 22.43 -1.43 -15.25
C ILE A 90 22.98 -0.22 -16.03
N LYS A 91 22.75 -0.20 -17.34
CA LYS A 91 23.22 0.88 -18.21
C LYS A 91 22.53 2.21 -17.92
N GLU A 92 21.20 2.21 -17.75
CA GLU A 92 20.41 3.43 -17.56
C GLU A 92 20.55 4.01 -16.16
N THR A 93 20.66 3.17 -15.14
CA THR A 93 20.86 3.61 -13.75
C THR A 93 22.32 3.99 -13.46
N GLY A 94 23.26 3.49 -14.25
CA GLY A 94 24.69 3.77 -14.07
C GLY A 94 25.24 3.27 -12.74
N VAL A 95 24.68 2.18 -12.20
CA VAL A 95 25.17 1.58 -10.94
C VAL A 95 26.66 1.26 -11.04
N THR A 96 27.41 1.56 -9.99
CA THR A 96 28.86 1.32 -9.95
C THR A 96 29.16 -0.16 -9.74
N PRO A 97 30.28 -0.71 -10.29
CA PRO A 97 30.71 -2.06 -10.02
C PRO A 97 30.74 -2.39 -8.51
N GLY A 98 30.27 -3.57 -8.15
CA GLY A 98 30.13 -4.02 -6.77
C GLY A 98 28.80 -3.64 -6.11
N THR A 99 28.00 -2.72 -6.68
CA THR A 99 26.65 -2.43 -6.18
C THR A 99 25.69 -3.56 -6.55
N TRP A 100 24.82 -3.93 -5.61
CA TRP A 100 23.78 -4.92 -5.85
C TRP A 100 22.78 -4.46 -6.91
N VAL A 101 22.46 -5.35 -7.82
CA VAL A 101 21.39 -5.19 -8.82
C VAL A 101 20.28 -6.16 -8.47
N GLN A 102 19.12 -5.60 -8.15
CA GLN A 102 17.95 -6.40 -7.83
C GLN A 102 16.90 -6.30 -8.95
N GLY A 103 16.21 -7.40 -9.22
CA GLY A 103 15.10 -7.45 -10.15
C GLY A 103 13.96 -8.30 -9.62
N ARG A 104 12.71 -7.96 -9.95
CA ARG A 104 11.53 -8.66 -9.44
C ARG A 104 10.50 -8.90 -10.53
N GLY A 105 9.77 -10.01 -10.38
CA GLY A 105 8.54 -10.26 -11.13
C GLY A 105 8.71 -11.23 -12.31
N PHE A 106 9.89 -11.82 -12.55
CA PHE A 106 10.02 -12.79 -13.62
C PHE A 106 9.12 -14.03 -13.41
N ASN A 107 8.67 -14.59 -14.52
CA ASN A 107 7.96 -15.87 -14.50
C ASN A 107 8.37 -16.72 -15.70
N HIS A 108 9.20 -17.74 -15.43
CA HIS A 108 9.75 -18.64 -16.44
C HIS A 108 8.70 -19.52 -17.14
N ASP A 109 7.50 -19.67 -16.56
CA ASP A 109 6.39 -20.41 -17.19
C ASP A 109 5.90 -19.75 -18.48
N TYR A 110 6.15 -18.43 -18.62
CA TYR A 110 5.80 -17.65 -19.81
C TYR A 110 6.92 -17.55 -20.84
N PHE A 111 8.12 -18.02 -20.54
CA PHE A 111 9.24 -17.98 -21.49
C PHE A 111 8.93 -18.83 -22.74
N ALA A 112 8.96 -18.19 -23.90
CA ALA A 112 8.71 -18.86 -25.18
C ALA A 112 9.97 -19.52 -25.76
N ASP A 113 11.16 -19.05 -25.35
CA ASP A 113 12.46 -19.58 -25.79
C ASP A 113 12.90 -20.78 -24.94
N GLU A 114 13.18 -20.58 -23.66
CA GLU A 114 13.67 -21.60 -22.74
C GLU A 114 12.81 -21.66 -21.47
N ARG A 115 11.87 -22.60 -21.39
CA ARG A 115 10.98 -22.80 -20.22
C ARG A 115 11.73 -23.49 -19.07
N ARG A 116 12.71 -22.80 -18.52
CA ARG A 116 13.46 -23.25 -17.35
C ARG A 116 13.69 -22.07 -16.40
N PHE A 117 14.02 -22.38 -15.18
CA PHE A 117 14.52 -21.34 -14.27
C PHE A 117 15.84 -20.77 -14.81
N PRO A 118 16.06 -19.44 -14.68
CA PRO A 118 17.38 -18.85 -14.83
C PRO A 118 18.37 -19.47 -13.84
N THR A 119 19.64 -19.43 -14.20
CA THR A 119 20.75 -19.89 -13.37
C THR A 119 21.77 -18.78 -13.16
N ARG A 120 22.77 -19.02 -12.29
CA ARG A 120 23.84 -18.05 -12.07
C ARG A 120 24.57 -17.67 -13.37
N TRP A 121 24.75 -18.62 -14.28
CA TRP A 121 25.45 -18.38 -15.55
C TRP A 121 24.67 -17.49 -16.51
N ASP A 122 23.37 -17.59 -16.51
CA ASP A 122 22.52 -16.67 -17.28
C ASP A 122 22.68 -15.22 -16.77
N LEU A 123 22.76 -15.05 -15.45
CA LEU A 123 22.97 -13.74 -14.83
C LEU A 123 24.42 -13.26 -14.94
N ASP A 124 25.41 -14.15 -14.93
CA ASP A 124 26.81 -13.83 -15.22
C ASP A 124 26.99 -13.26 -16.63
N ALA A 125 26.17 -13.73 -17.59
CA ALA A 125 26.15 -13.17 -18.94
C ALA A 125 25.60 -11.74 -19.00
N VAL A 126 24.91 -11.26 -17.95
CA VAL A 126 24.51 -9.86 -17.77
C VAL A 126 25.68 -9.06 -17.19
N SER A 127 26.22 -9.48 -16.06
CA SER A 127 27.37 -8.85 -15.42
C SER A 127 28.06 -9.79 -14.42
N THR A 128 29.40 -9.78 -14.43
CA THR A 128 30.24 -10.42 -13.42
C THR A 128 30.83 -9.41 -12.42
N GLU A 129 30.58 -8.12 -12.62
CA GLU A 129 31.06 -7.03 -11.76
C GLU A 129 30.06 -6.65 -10.67
N HIS A 130 28.76 -6.90 -10.91
CA HIS A 130 27.68 -6.58 -9.98
C HIS A 130 27.15 -7.87 -9.34
N PRO A 131 26.95 -7.93 -8.02
CA PRO A 131 26.10 -8.96 -7.43
C PRO A 131 24.66 -8.76 -7.90
N ILE A 132 24.07 -9.79 -8.54
CA ILE A 132 22.71 -9.74 -9.10
C ILE A 132 21.83 -10.73 -8.35
N CYS A 133 20.65 -10.27 -7.89
CA CYS A 133 19.60 -11.12 -7.33
C CYS A 133 18.27 -10.81 -8.02
N ILE A 134 17.64 -11.79 -8.63
CA ILE A 134 16.33 -11.66 -9.24
C ILE A 134 15.30 -12.53 -8.51
N THR A 135 14.10 -11.98 -8.27
CA THR A 135 13.02 -12.68 -7.56
C THR A 135 11.86 -12.97 -8.49
N ARG A 136 11.39 -14.22 -8.44
CA ARG A 136 10.20 -14.64 -9.18
C ARG A 136 8.94 -13.90 -8.66
N ALA A 137 7.95 -13.77 -9.52
CA ALA A 137 6.67 -13.10 -9.20
C ALA A 137 6.00 -13.60 -7.91
N CYS A 138 6.12 -14.88 -7.59
CA CYS A 138 5.57 -15.47 -6.36
C CYS A 138 6.30 -15.06 -5.07
N GLY A 139 7.53 -14.53 -5.15
CA GLY A 139 8.35 -14.19 -3.99
C GLY A 139 9.07 -15.35 -3.30
N HIS A 140 8.73 -16.58 -3.60
CA HIS A 140 9.28 -17.80 -2.96
C HIS A 140 10.54 -18.37 -3.63
N ILE A 141 10.98 -17.74 -4.71
CA ILE A 141 12.15 -18.19 -5.48
C ILE A 141 12.98 -16.99 -5.88
N CYS A 142 14.29 -17.05 -5.62
CA CYS A 142 15.22 -16.07 -6.18
C CYS A 142 16.39 -16.77 -6.88
N VAL A 143 17.06 -16.04 -7.77
CA VAL A 143 18.23 -16.51 -8.49
C VAL A 143 19.34 -15.48 -8.37
N MET A 144 20.55 -15.94 -8.03
CA MET A 144 21.73 -15.10 -7.89
C MET A 144 22.78 -15.45 -8.95
N ASN A 145 23.59 -14.45 -9.36
CA ASN A 145 24.77 -14.68 -10.17
C ASN A 145 25.98 -15.14 -9.33
N SER A 146 27.06 -15.52 -9.99
CA SER A 146 28.29 -15.98 -9.31
C SER A 146 28.88 -14.91 -8.40
N LYS A 147 28.79 -13.62 -8.76
CA LYS A 147 29.28 -12.52 -7.92
C LYS A 147 28.47 -12.36 -6.63
N ALA A 148 27.16 -12.54 -6.68
CA ALA A 148 26.31 -12.50 -5.49
C ALA A 148 26.61 -13.70 -4.56
N LEU A 149 26.77 -14.91 -5.10
CA LEU A 149 27.20 -16.09 -4.32
C LEU A 149 28.54 -15.87 -3.63
N GLU A 150 29.52 -15.28 -4.34
CA GLU A 150 30.84 -14.92 -3.79
C GLU A 150 30.71 -13.94 -2.61
N VAL A 151 29.94 -12.86 -2.80
CA VAL A 151 29.75 -11.82 -1.76
C VAL A 151 29.11 -12.40 -0.50
N LEU A 152 28.14 -13.31 -0.66
CA LEU A 152 27.45 -13.96 0.47
C LEU A 152 28.21 -15.16 1.04
N GLY A 153 29.33 -15.55 0.45
CA GLY A 153 30.12 -16.71 0.88
C GLY A 153 29.39 -18.05 0.72
N ILE A 154 28.44 -18.13 -0.24
CA ILE A 154 27.66 -19.34 -0.48
C ILE A 154 28.45 -20.26 -1.43
N THR A 155 28.76 -21.47 -0.94
CA THR A 155 29.55 -22.47 -1.62
C THR A 155 28.87 -23.84 -1.55
N LYS A 156 29.46 -24.84 -2.16
CA LYS A 156 29.00 -26.25 -2.07
C LYS A 156 28.96 -26.79 -0.63
N ASP A 157 29.78 -26.21 0.26
CA ASP A 157 29.88 -26.63 1.66
C ASP A 157 28.87 -25.89 2.56
N THR A 158 28.12 -24.94 2.00
CA THR A 158 27.04 -24.22 2.71
C THR A 158 25.91 -25.21 3.03
N PRO A 159 25.47 -25.31 4.32
CA PRO A 159 24.39 -26.23 4.67
C PRO A 159 23.06 -25.76 4.08
N GLN A 160 22.22 -26.72 3.71
CA GLN A 160 20.83 -26.44 3.30
C GLN A 160 20.01 -25.85 4.45
N VAL A 161 19.05 -25.01 4.12
CA VAL A 161 18.21 -24.28 5.08
C VAL A 161 16.99 -25.11 5.45
N ALA A 162 16.65 -25.16 6.73
CA ALA A 162 15.42 -25.82 7.19
C ALA A 162 14.17 -25.14 6.57
N GLY A 163 13.31 -25.92 5.92
CA GLY A 163 12.14 -25.41 5.22
C GLY A 163 12.42 -24.67 3.91
N GLY A 164 13.66 -24.77 3.39
CA GLY A 164 14.06 -24.20 2.10
C GLY A 164 15.21 -24.98 1.50
N SER A 165 15.62 -24.64 0.28
CA SER A 165 16.74 -25.29 -0.38
C SER A 165 17.39 -24.35 -1.41
N PHE A 166 18.62 -24.63 -1.76
CA PHE A 166 19.25 -24.10 -2.97
C PHE A 166 19.72 -25.25 -3.86
N ALA A 167 19.63 -25.03 -5.16
CA ALA A 167 19.96 -26.05 -6.13
C ALA A 167 21.47 -26.11 -6.42
N LEU A 168 21.96 -27.33 -6.66
CA LEU A 168 23.34 -27.61 -7.05
C LEU A 168 23.38 -28.06 -8.51
N ASP A 169 24.49 -27.81 -9.17
CA ASP A 169 24.78 -28.36 -10.49
C ASP A 169 25.30 -29.82 -10.41
N GLU A 170 25.66 -30.40 -11.54
CA GLU A 170 26.20 -31.77 -11.64
C GLU A 170 27.54 -31.98 -10.91
N ASN A 171 28.26 -30.90 -10.61
CA ASN A 171 29.52 -30.89 -9.88
C ASN A 171 29.33 -30.64 -8.37
N GLY A 172 28.06 -30.44 -7.93
CA GLY A 172 27.73 -30.13 -6.56
C GLY A 172 27.93 -28.66 -6.19
N GLU A 173 28.14 -27.76 -7.16
CA GLU A 173 28.26 -26.31 -6.90
C GLU A 173 26.89 -25.62 -6.97
N PRO A 174 26.61 -24.57 -6.16
CA PRO A 174 25.38 -23.82 -6.22
C PRO A 174 25.12 -23.25 -7.62
N ASN A 175 23.97 -23.56 -8.21
CA ASN A 175 23.59 -23.05 -9.53
C ASN A 175 22.92 -21.67 -9.50
N GLY A 176 22.80 -21.06 -8.33
CA GLY A 176 22.22 -19.73 -8.11
C GLY A 176 20.74 -19.71 -7.73
N GLN A 177 20.04 -20.84 -7.77
CA GLN A 177 18.59 -20.91 -7.48
C GLN A 177 18.34 -21.20 -6.00
N PHE A 178 17.49 -20.40 -5.36
CA PHE A 178 17.09 -20.49 -3.94
C PHE A 178 15.56 -20.56 -3.83
N PHE A 179 15.07 -21.42 -2.93
CA PHE A 179 13.66 -21.75 -2.77
C PHE A 179 13.23 -21.62 -1.30
N GLU A 180 12.01 -21.11 -1.12
CA GLU A 180 11.32 -20.99 0.17
C GLU A 180 12.18 -20.28 1.23
N ASN A 181 12.39 -20.87 2.42
CA ASN A 181 13.17 -20.23 3.49
C ASN A 181 14.61 -19.88 3.11
N ALA A 182 15.18 -20.49 2.07
CA ALA A 182 16.50 -20.13 1.59
C ALA A 182 16.54 -18.73 0.95
N VAL A 183 15.41 -18.21 0.46
CA VAL A 183 15.27 -16.84 -0.05
C VAL A 183 15.52 -15.81 1.05
N ALA A 184 15.02 -16.06 2.27
CA ALA A 184 15.24 -15.16 3.41
C ALA A 184 16.74 -15.04 3.77
N VAL A 185 17.51 -16.14 3.65
CA VAL A 185 18.96 -16.11 3.88
C VAL A 185 19.67 -15.24 2.85
N VAL A 186 19.22 -15.27 1.59
CA VAL A 186 19.76 -14.40 0.54
C VAL A 186 19.49 -12.94 0.87
N TYR A 187 18.26 -12.59 1.21
CA TYR A 187 17.89 -11.22 1.52
C TYR A 187 18.59 -10.67 2.78
N ALA A 188 18.77 -11.49 3.81
CA ALA A 188 19.53 -11.10 5.00
C ALA A 188 21.01 -10.75 4.72
N GLY A 189 21.54 -11.23 3.60
CA GLY A 189 22.92 -10.92 3.19
C GLY A 189 23.03 -9.76 2.19
N ILE A 190 21.92 -9.23 1.67
CA ILE A 190 21.92 -8.02 0.85
C ILE A 190 22.05 -6.82 1.79
N PRO A 191 23.01 -5.90 1.57
CA PRO A 191 23.19 -4.74 2.42
C PRO A 191 21.94 -3.88 2.50
N GLU A 192 21.66 -3.34 3.69
CA GLU A 192 20.62 -2.33 3.86
C GLU A 192 20.88 -1.09 2.99
N PRO A 193 19.84 -0.43 2.49
CA PRO A 193 20.00 0.75 1.67
C PRO A 193 20.58 1.92 2.47
N ASP A 194 21.49 2.65 1.84
CA ASP A 194 21.98 3.91 2.39
C ASP A 194 20.95 5.06 2.25
N GLU A 195 21.23 6.21 2.88
CA GLU A 195 20.32 7.38 2.87
C GLU A 195 20.05 7.88 1.43
N ALA A 196 21.00 7.77 0.51
CA ALA A 196 20.81 8.19 -0.88
C ALA A 196 19.87 7.25 -1.63
N GLN A 197 19.98 5.94 -1.39
CA GLN A 197 19.08 4.93 -1.94
C GLN A 197 17.66 5.07 -1.39
N LEU A 198 17.52 5.29 -0.07
CA LEU A 198 16.22 5.56 0.56
C LEU A 198 15.56 6.81 -0.03
N CYS A 199 16.32 7.89 -0.24
CA CYS A 199 15.82 9.10 -0.92
C CYS A 199 15.36 8.81 -2.36
N ALA A 200 16.10 7.97 -3.10
CA ALA A 200 15.73 7.60 -4.47
C ALA A 200 14.42 6.78 -4.48
N MET A 201 14.26 5.84 -3.54
CA MET A 201 13.04 5.07 -3.35
C MET A 201 11.83 5.97 -3.08
N LEU A 202 11.94 6.89 -2.12
CA LEU A 202 10.86 7.83 -1.77
C LEU A 202 10.48 8.74 -2.95
N ARG A 203 11.46 9.22 -3.74
CA ARG A 203 11.17 9.99 -4.96
C ARG A 203 10.46 9.18 -6.03
N ALA A 204 10.83 7.91 -6.20
CA ALA A 204 10.19 6.99 -7.14
C ALA A 204 8.73 6.75 -6.76
N SER A 205 8.46 6.52 -5.47
CA SER A 205 7.11 6.37 -4.94
C SER A 205 6.28 7.64 -5.14
N CYS A 206 6.80 8.80 -4.75
CA CYS A 206 6.10 10.07 -4.94
C CYS A 206 5.71 10.29 -6.41
N LYS A 207 6.63 10.03 -7.35
CA LYS A 207 6.36 10.15 -8.79
C LYS A 207 5.23 9.21 -9.24
N ARG A 208 5.23 7.96 -8.73
CA ARG A 208 4.17 6.98 -9.03
C ARG A 208 2.84 7.41 -8.45
N LEU A 209 2.79 7.81 -7.19
CA LEU A 209 1.59 8.23 -6.49
C LEU A 209 0.97 9.48 -7.13
N ASN A 210 1.78 10.50 -7.40
CA ASN A 210 1.31 11.72 -8.06
C ASN A 210 0.74 11.44 -9.46
N ARG A 211 1.29 10.48 -10.21
CA ARG A 211 0.74 10.03 -11.50
C ARG A 211 -0.69 9.48 -11.37
N TYR A 212 -1.05 8.93 -10.24
CA TYR A 212 -2.40 8.41 -9.96
C TYR A 212 -3.30 9.39 -9.19
N GLY A 213 -2.87 10.66 -9.06
CA GLY A 213 -3.66 11.69 -8.40
C GLY A 213 -3.59 11.65 -6.87
N ILE A 214 -2.71 10.82 -6.31
CA ILE A 214 -2.54 10.67 -4.86
C ILE A 214 -1.69 11.83 -4.34
N THR A 215 -2.22 12.55 -3.37
CA THR A 215 -1.58 13.69 -2.69
C THR A 215 -1.31 13.42 -1.22
N SER A 216 -1.92 12.39 -0.66
CA SER A 216 -1.63 11.92 0.69
C SER A 216 -1.77 10.42 0.81
N CYS A 217 -1.04 9.81 1.74
CA CYS A 217 -1.14 8.40 2.06
C CYS A 217 -0.99 8.16 3.57
N GLN A 218 -1.50 7.02 4.01
CA GLN A 218 -1.21 6.45 5.31
C GLN A 218 -0.31 5.25 5.07
N SER A 219 0.92 5.33 5.53
CA SER A 219 1.99 4.40 5.17
C SER A 219 2.58 3.73 6.39
N ASP A 220 3.08 2.53 6.21
CA ASP A 220 3.74 1.70 7.22
C ASP A 220 5.16 1.40 6.72
N ASP A 221 6.14 2.17 7.20
CA ASP A 221 7.47 2.18 6.60
C ASP A 221 8.62 1.83 7.56
N TYR A 222 8.42 1.90 8.90
CA TYR A 222 9.51 1.78 9.86
C TYR A 222 10.18 0.40 9.91
N GLU A 223 9.46 -0.65 9.55
CA GLU A 223 9.97 -2.03 9.50
C GLU A 223 10.28 -2.50 8.05
N THR A 224 10.25 -1.58 7.07
CA THR A 224 10.55 -1.94 5.66
C THR A 224 11.96 -2.51 5.50
N PHE A 225 12.92 -1.93 6.22
CA PHE A 225 14.31 -2.39 6.26
C PHE A 225 14.73 -2.53 7.73
N PRO A 226 14.77 -3.76 8.27
CA PRO A 226 14.98 -3.98 9.70
C PRO A 226 16.31 -3.44 10.26
N GLY A 227 17.33 -3.27 9.43
CA GLY A 227 18.62 -2.68 9.79
C GLY A 227 18.66 -1.15 9.70
N VAL A 228 17.61 -0.51 9.19
CA VAL A 228 17.50 0.96 9.11
C VAL A 228 16.69 1.47 10.30
N PRO A 229 17.29 2.31 11.19
CA PRO A 229 16.56 2.86 12.33
C PRO A 229 15.32 3.68 11.88
N TYR A 230 14.21 3.58 12.62
CA TYR A 230 12.98 4.31 12.30
C TYR A 230 13.22 5.84 12.26
N GLU A 231 14.14 6.34 13.10
CA GLU A 231 14.50 7.77 13.13
C GLU A 231 15.05 8.24 11.78
N THR A 232 15.78 7.37 11.09
CA THR A 232 16.29 7.67 9.72
C THR A 232 15.13 7.78 8.75
N VAL A 233 14.19 6.82 8.77
CA VAL A 233 13.00 6.83 7.91
C VAL A 233 12.15 8.07 8.20
N GLN A 234 11.85 8.33 9.47
CA GLN A 234 11.08 9.50 9.89
C GLN A 234 11.75 10.82 9.48
N LYS A 235 13.07 10.95 9.68
CA LYS A 235 13.84 12.11 9.21
C LYS A 235 13.68 12.34 7.70
N LEU A 236 13.74 11.28 6.89
CA LEU A 236 13.60 11.38 5.45
C LEU A 236 12.18 11.77 5.03
N LEU A 237 11.16 11.15 5.60
CA LEU A 237 9.75 11.49 5.34
C LEU A 237 9.42 12.96 5.68
N ARG A 238 10.13 13.54 6.64
CA ARG A 238 10.03 14.96 7.07
C ARG A 238 10.94 15.91 6.31
N THR A 239 11.85 15.39 5.46
CA THR A 239 12.83 16.24 4.76
C THR A 239 12.14 17.15 3.75
N PRO A 240 12.27 18.50 3.88
CA PRO A 240 11.61 19.43 2.99
C PRO A 240 11.99 19.21 1.52
N GLY A 241 10.98 19.10 0.65
CA GLY A 241 11.16 18.93 -0.80
C GLY A 241 11.55 17.51 -1.25
N LEU A 242 11.70 16.54 -0.34
CA LEU A 242 11.86 15.14 -0.70
C LEU A 242 10.51 14.53 -1.08
N MET A 243 9.51 14.72 -0.24
CA MET A 243 8.16 14.20 -0.45
C MET A 243 7.30 15.18 -1.25
N THR A 244 6.53 14.67 -2.20
CA THR A 244 5.47 15.37 -2.93
C THR A 244 4.09 14.74 -2.68
N VAL A 245 3.99 13.96 -1.62
CA VAL A 245 2.78 13.35 -1.06
C VAL A 245 2.85 13.56 0.45
N ARG A 246 1.72 13.91 1.08
CA ARG A 246 1.66 14.00 2.54
C ARG A 246 1.57 12.61 3.14
N VAL A 247 2.33 12.35 4.19
CA VAL A 247 2.41 11.04 4.83
C VAL A 247 1.83 11.11 6.24
N ASN A 248 0.90 10.19 6.53
CA ASN A 248 0.52 9.81 7.88
C ASN A 248 1.15 8.45 8.16
N GLU A 249 2.21 8.41 8.96
CA GLU A 249 2.97 7.20 9.23
C GLU A 249 2.22 6.30 10.21
N GLN A 250 1.90 5.09 9.79
CA GLN A 250 1.40 4.00 10.64
C GLN A 250 2.60 3.32 11.29
N ALA A 251 3.02 3.83 12.44
CA ALA A 251 4.27 3.45 13.08
C ALA A 251 4.24 2.00 13.58
N GLN A 252 5.00 1.10 12.99
CA GLN A 252 5.06 -0.30 13.38
C GLN A 252 6.11 -0.54 14.46
N PHE A 253 5.68 -1.14 15.57
CA PHE A 253 6.54 -1.63 16.65
C PHE A 253 6.02 -2.99 17.11
N THR A 254 6.90 -3.97 17.23
CA THR A 254 6.54 -5.37 17.47
C THR A 254 6.52 -5.77 18.94
N ASN A 255 6.99 -4.90 19.85
CA ASN A 255 7.00 -5.17 21.29
C ASN A 255 6.80 -3.89 22.11
N VAL A 256 6.41 -4.08 23.38
CA VAL A 256 6.04 -3.00 24.30
C VAL A 256 7.24 -2.10 24.64
N GLU A 257 8.43 -2.65 24.73
CA GLU A 257 9.66 -1.94 25.07
C GLU A 257 10.02 -0.92 23.98
N ALA A 258 10.01 -1.36 22.71
CA ALA A 258 10.29 -0.48 21.58
C ALA A 258 9.21 0.61 21.43
N LEU A 259 7.94 0.24 21.60
CA LEU A 259 6.82 1.20 21.58
C LEU A 259 6.96 2.22 22.72
N SER A 260 7.32 1.80 23.94
CA SER A 260 7.55 2.72 25.07
C SER A 260 8.65 3.71 24.77
N ALA A 261 9.80 3.25 24.28
CA ALA A 261 10.92 4.11 23.90
C ALA A 261 10.51 5.14 22.83
N TYR A 262 9.77 4.72 21.82
CA TYR A 262 9.23 5.60 20.77
C TYR A 262 8.27 6.66 21.33
N ILE A 263 7.39 6.30 22.23
CA ILE A 263 6.49 7.24 22.92
C ILE A 263 7.26 8.23 23.78
N GLU A 264 8.25 7.75 24.54
CA GLU A 264 9.09 8.55 25.44
C GLU A 264 10.00 9.53 24.67
N SER A 265 10.42 9.20 23.45
CA SER A 265 11.19 10.12 22.58
C SER A 265 10.37 11.35 22.17
N GLY A 266 9.04 11.25 22.16
CA GLY A 266 8.12 12.27 21.65
C GLY A 266 7.83 12.17 20.16
N ASP A 267 8.52 11.31 19.43
CA ASP A 267 8.35 11.12 17.98
C ASP A 267 6.95 10.61 17.61
N ALA A 268 6.30 9.92 18.55
CA ALA A 268 4.93 9.42 18.40
C ALA A 268 3.87 10.54 18.24
N TYR A 269 4.21 11.80 18.49
CA TYR A 269 3.27 12.92 18.48
C TYR A 269 3.66 14.04 17.52
N PHE A 270 4.55 13.75 16.57
CA PHE A 270 4.98 14.75 15.60
C PHE A 270 3.91 15.00 14.53
N GLU A 271 3.71 16.27 14.18
CA GLU A 271 2.75 16.69 13.16
C GLU A 271 3.20 18.00 12.49
N ASP A 272 3.16 18.03 11.15
CA ASP A 272 3.20 19.26 10.34
C ASP A 272 2.27 19.13 9.12
N ASP A 273 2.42 19.97 8.11
CA ASP A 273 1.57 19.90 6.92
C ASP A 273 1.94 18.76 5.96
N MET A 274 3.16 18.23 6.03
CA MET A 274 3.65 17.19 5.12
C MET A 274 3.73 15.82 5.75
N PHE A 275 3.98 15.75 7.06
CA PHE A 275 4.16 14.53 7.81
C PHE A 275 3.42 14.57 9.13
N ARG A 276 2.80 13.46 9.46
CA ARG A 276 2.18 13.23 10.75
C ARG A 276 2.50 11.81 11.20
N THR A 277 2.82 11.63 12.47
CA THR A 277 2.80 10.30 13.08
C THR A 277 1.35 9.88 13.31
N GLY A 278 1.00 8.74 12.76
CA GLY A 278 -0.34 8.17 12.79
C GLY A 278 -0.51 7.11 13.88
N PRO A 279 -1.33 6.09 13.65
CA PRO A 279 -1.58 5.03 14.59
C PRO A 279 -0.36 4.12 14.78
N LEU A 280 -0.31 3.43 15.92
CA LEU A 280 0.48 2.21 16.04
C LEU A 280 -0.04 1.18 15.04
N LYS A 281 0.83 0.65 14.17
CA LYS A 281 0.51 -0.44 13.24
C LYS A 281 0.90 -1.79 13.85
N ILE A 282 0.01 -2.75 13.74
CA ILE A 282 0.23 -4.14 14.15
C ILE A 282 -0.22 -5.06 13.00
N ILE A 283 0.57 -6.09 12.70
CA ILE A 283 0.21 -7.14 11.71
C ILE A 283 -0.16 -8.39 12.50
N SER A 284 -1.47 -8.69 12.65
CA SER A 284 -1.92 -9.77 13.54
C SER A 284 -1.99 -11.15 12.90
N ASP A 285 -2.09 -11.22 11.56
CA ASP A 285 -2.10 -12.47 10.81
C ASP A 285 -1.51 -12.29 9.40
N GLY A 286 -1.59 -13.33 8.58
CA GLY A 286 -1.08 -13.32 7.22
C GLY A 286 -2.16 -13.00 6.16
N SER A 287 -2.05 -13.60 4.96
CA SER A 287 -2.89 -13.31 3.80
C SER A 287 -3.85 -14.48 3.44
N LEU A 288 -4.96 -14.13 2.78
CA LEU A 288 -5.96 -15.10 2.32
C LEU A 288 -5.38 -16.03 1.24
N GLY A 289 -4.66 -15.48 0.27
CA GLY A 289 -4.09 -16.24 -0.84
C GLY A 289 -3.11 -17.33 -0.41
N ALA A 290 -2.26 -17.02 0.58
CA ALA A 290 -1.27 -17.94 1.13
C ALA A 290 -1.83 -18.91 2.20
N ARG A 291 -3.10 -18.81 2.58
CA ARG A 291 -3.74 -19.53 3.70
C ARG A 291 -3.05 -19.28 5.05
N THR A 292 -2.48 -18.08 5.21
CA THR A 292 -1.88 -17.64 6.46
C THR A 292 -2.75 -16.66 7.24
N ALA A 293 -3.82 -16.12 6.64
CA ALA A 293 -4.85 -15.38 7.37
C ALA A 293 -5.53 -16.31 8.40
N CYS A 294 -5.62 -15.84 9.65
CA CYS A 294 -6.07 -16.67 10.78
C CYS A 294 -7.60 -16.74 10.82
N LEU A 295 -8.15 -17.91 10.47
CA LEU A 295 -9.59 -18.14 10.45
C LEU A 295 -10.09 -18.79 11.75
N SER A 296 -11.35 -18.55 12.09
CA SER A 296 -12.05 -19.20 13.22
C SER A 296 -12.24 -20.71 13.01
N ARG A 297 -12.11 -21.19 11.78
CA ARG A 297 -12.22 -22.59 11.35
C ARG A 297 -11.15 -22.92 10.31
N PRO A 298 -10.89 -24.21 10.00
CA PRO A 298 -9.98 -24.56 8.91
C PRO A 298 -10.40 -23.94 7.57
N TYR A 299 -9.43 -23.72 6.68
CA TYR A 299 -9.71 -23.35 5.30
C TYR A 299 -10.60 -24.41 4.64
N ALA A 300 -11.53 -23.99 3.78
CA ALA A 300 -12.46 -24.92 3.16
C ALA A 300 -11.79 -25.85 2.14
N ASP A 301 -10.67 -25.42 1.57
CA ASP A 301 -9.84 -26.17 0.61
C ASP A 301 -8.59 -26.80 1.24
N ASP A 302 -8.37 -26.63 2.56
CA ASP A 302 -7.28 -27.27 3.32
C ASP A 302 -7.67 -27.40 4.81
N GLU A 303 -8.14 -28.57 5.18
CA GLU A 303 -8.61 -28.86 6.57
C GLU A 303 -7.50 -28.78 7.64
N ASN A 304 -6.23 -28.79 7.24
CA ASN A 304 -5.08 -28.70 8.15
C ASN A 304 -4.61 -27.25 8.34
N ALA A 305 -5.01 -26.31 7.48
CA ALA A 305 -4.65 -24.92 7.57
C ALA A 305 -5.74 -24.11 8.30
N ARG A 306 -5.32 -23.26 9.24
CA ARG A 306 -6.16 -22.25 9.92
C ARG A 306 -5.57 -20.84 9.88
N GLY A 307 -4.42 -20.67 9.24
CA GLY A 307 -3.62 -19.48 9.29
C GLY A 307 -2.67 -19.42 10.48
N ILE A 308 -1.96 -18.31 10.61
CA ILE A 308 -0.86 -18.13 11.57
C ILE A 308 -1.12 -16.83 12.34
N PRO A 309 -1.46 -16.89 13.64
CA PRO A 309 -1.47 -15.70 14.47
C PRO A 309 -0.03 -15.27 14.73
N LEU A 310 0.28 -13.98 14.51
CA LEU A 310 1.64 -13.43 14.65
C LEU A 310 1.93 -12.95 16.08
N TYR A 311 0.91 -12.81 16.92
CA TYR A 311 1.02 -12.40 18.32
C TYR A 311 0.22 -13.33 19.20
N THR A 312 0.69 -13.55 20.41
CA THR A 312 -0.14 -14.07 21.49
C THR A 312 -1.13 -12.99 21.96
N ASN A 313 -2.23 -13.40 22.61
CA ASN A 313 -3.19 -12.45 23.16
C ASN A 313 -2.55 -11.52 24.21
N ALA A 314 -1.53 -11.96 24.93
CA ALA A 314 -0.82 -11.16 25.94
C ALA A 314 -0.01 -10.03 25.28
N GLU A 315 0.73 -10.33 24.21
CA GLU A 315 1.53 -9.35 23.45
C GLU A 315 0.62 -8.34 22.78
N LEU A 316 -0.43 -8.79 22.07
CA LEU A 316 -1.40 -7.94 21.41
C LEU A 316 -2.08 -6.98 22.41
N ASN A 317 -2.53 -7.50 23.55
CA ASN A 317 -3.11 -6.72 24.64
C ASN A 317 -2.11 -5.69 25.19
N GLY A 318 -0.85 -6.05 25.40
CA GLY A 318 0.20 -5.15 25.89
C GLY A 318 0.40 -3.95 24.98
N LEU A 319 0.56 -4.20 23.67
CA LEU A 319 0.76 -3.14 22.66
C LEU A 319 -0.47 -2.22 22.56
N ILE A 320 -1.68 -2.78 22.41
CA ILE A 320 -2.91 -2.01 22.25
C ILE A 320 -3.26 -1.20 23.50
N SER A 321 -3.14 -1.80 24.70
CA SER A 321 -3.41 -1.11 25.98
C SER A 321 -2.45 0.05 26.19
N LEU A 322 -1.14 -0.14 25.94
CA LEU A 322 -0.15 0.94 26.06
C LEU A 322 -0.44 2.08 25.08
N ALA A 323 -0.65 1.77 23.80
CA ALA A 323 -0.95 2.78 22.79
C ALA A 323 -2.22 3.58 23.15
N ASN A 324 -3.29 2.89 23.55
CA ASN A 324 -4.55 3.52 23.97
C ASN A 324 -4.36 4.42 25.21
N GLU A 325 -3.67 3.93 26.24
CA GLU A 325 -3.35 4.70 27.46
C GLU A 325 -2.60 6.00 27.14
N LYS A 326 -1.64 5.92 26.20
CA LYS A 326 -0.81 7.07 25.79
C LYS A 326 -1.45 7.97 24.74
N GLY A 327 -2.72 7.74 24.41
CA GLY A 327 -3.46 8.60 23.49
C GLY A 327 -3.26 8.30 22.00
N LEU A 328 -2.50 7.27 21.64
CA LEU A 328 -2.32 6.86 20.26
C LEU A 328 -3.55 6.10 19.74
N SER A 329 -3.84 6.25 18.44
CA SER A 329 -4.70 5.33 17.73
C SER A 329 -3.94 4.03 17.44
N VAL A 330 -4.66 2.97 17.10
CA VAL A 330 -4.06 1.70 16.69
C VAL A 330 -4.73 1.25 15.40
N ALA A 331 -3.97 0.76 14.44
CA ALA A 331 -4.43 0.17 13.19
C ALA A 331 -3.90 -1.26 13.10
N VAL A 332 -4.78 -2.25 13.22
CA VAL A 332 -4.37 -3.65 13.22
C VAL A 332 -4.78 -4.32 11.91
N HIS A 333 -3.80 -4.87 11.21
CA HIS A 333 -4.03 -5.79 10.09
C HIS A 333 -4.74 -7.03 10.62
N ALA A 334 -5.92 -7.30 10.11
CA ALA A 334 -6.67 -8.52 10.36
C ALA A 334 -7.46 -8.91 9.10
N ILE A 335 -7.00 -9.94 8.43
CA ILE A 335 -7.65 -10.51 7.23
C ILE A 335 -8.61 -11.61 7.62
N GLY A 336 -8.19 -12.52 8.50
CA GLY A 336 -9.00 -13.63 8.96
C GLY A 336 -9.94 -13.24 10.10
N ASP A 337 -11.12 -13.85 10.11
CA ASP A 337 -12.12 -13.65 11.17
C ASP A 337 -11.66 -14.14 12.55
N GLY A 338 -10.76 -15.13 12.61
CA GLY A 338 -10.14 -15.58 13.85
C GLY A 338 -9.15 -14.57 14.43
N ALA A 339 -8.32 -13.92 13.58
CA ALA A 339 -7.46 -12.83 14.01
C ALA A 339 -8.29 -11.64 14.51
N LEU A 340 -9.38 -11.33 13.79
CA LEU A 340 -10.27 -10.23 14.16
C LEU A 340 -10.92 -10.44 15.53
N ASP A 341 -11.23 -11.66 15.95
CA ASP A 341 -11.71 -11.93 17.31
C ASP A 341 -10.70 -11.48 18.37
N ASN A 342 -9.43 -11.88 18.23
CA ASN A 342 -8.37 -11.51 19.16
C ASN A 342 -8.15 -10.00 19.22
N VAL A 343 -8.21 -9.33 18.06
CA VAL A 343 -8.06 -7.87 17.96
C VAL A 343 -9.23 -7.14 18.63
N LEU A 344 -10.46 -7.60 18.42
CA LEU A 344 -11.65 -7.04 19.05
C LEU A 344 -11.62 -7.21 20.57
N ASP A 345 -11.18 -8.38 21.07
CA ASP A 345 -11.01 -8.63 22.51
C ASP A 345 -9.98 -7.65 23.12
N ALA A 346 -8.87 -7.42 22.42
CA ALA A 346 -7.83 -6.49 22.87
C ALA A 346 -8.33 -5.01 22.87
N TYR A 347 -9.08 -4.60 21.86
CA TYR A 347 -9.70 -3.27 21.84
C TYR A 347 -10.75 -3.08 22.95
N GLU A 348 -11.61 -4.10 23.18
CA GLU A 348 -12.60 -4.06 24.27
C GLU A 348 -11.91 -3.88 25.62
N LYS A 349 -10.84 -4.64 25.87
CA LYS A 349 -10.05 -4.53 27.09
C LYS A 349 -9.42 -3.15 27.25
N ALA A 350 -8.70 -2.67 26.23
CA ALA A 350 -8.00 -1.40 26.29
C ALA A 350 -8.95 -0.22 26.52
N LEU A 351 -10.10 -0.20 25.82
CA LEU A 351 -11.12 0.84 25.96
C LEU A 351 -11.93 0.73 27.26
N HIS A 352 -12.01 -0.46 27.86
CA HIS A 352 -12.57 -0.62 29.19
C HIS A 352 -11.64 -0.08 30.28
N GLU A 353 -10.33 -0.37 30.18
CA GLU A 353 -9.30 0.08 31.12
C GLU A 353 -9.06 1.60 31.01
N HIS A 354 -8.97 2.14 29.80
CA HIS A 354 -8.75 3.55 29.50
C HIS A 354 -9.74 4.06 28.44
N PRO A 355 -10.96 4.45 28.85
CA PRO A 355 -12.00 4.92 27.92
C PRO A 355 -11.58 6.17 27.15
N ARG A 356 -11.83 6.18 25.83
CA ARG A 356 -11.61 7.33 24.94
C ARG A 356 -12.78 7.46 23.96
N ASP A 357 -13.29 8.68 23.78
CA ASP A 357 -14.43 8.94 22.89
C ASP A 357 -14.04 8.94 21.41
N ASP A 358 -12.95 9.63 21.04
CA ASP A 358 -12.42 9.71 19.69
C ASP A 358 -11.03 9.06 19.60
N HIS A 359 -10.99 7.74 19.74
CA HIS A 359 -9.74 6.97 19.71
C HIS A 359 -9.30 6.61 18.28
N ARG A 360 -10.23 6.54 17.32
CA ARG A 360 -10.03 6.12 15.92
C ARG A 360 -9.19 4.86 15.75
N HIS A 361 -9.34 3.90 16.68
CA HIS A 361 -8.76 2.56 16.45
C HIS A 361 -9.39 1.92 15.22
N GLY A 362 -8.60 1.19 14.46
CA GLY A 362 -9.03 0.66 13.18
C GLY A 362 -8.58 -0.77 12.91
N ILE A 363 -9.25 -1.36 11.94
CA ILE A 363 -8.91 -2.65 11.34
C ILE A 363 -8.44 -2.37 9.91
N VAL A 364 -7.26 -2.85 9.57
CA VAL A 364 -6.76 -2.83 8.19
C VAL A 364 -7.18 -4.12 7.52
N HIS A 365 -7.64 -4.03 6.30
CA HIS A 365 -8.21 -5.07 5.43
C HIS A 365 -9.63 -5.48 5.80
N CYS A 366 -9.90 -6.12 6.94
CA CYS A 366 -11.23 -6.58 7.32
C CYS A 366 -11.90 -7.41 6.21
N GLN A 367 -11.14 -8.35 5.61
CA GLN A 367 -11.60 -9.10 4.42
C GLN A 367 -12.63 -10.15 4.79
N ILE A 368 -12.29 -11.02 5.74
CA ILE A 368 -13.15 -12.10 6.22
C ILE A 368 -13.68 -11.68 7.59
N VAL A 369 -14.97 -11.41 7.67
CA VAL A 369 -15.61 -10.87 8.87
C VAL A 369 -16.99 -11.47 9.07
N ARG A 370 -17.39 -11.72 10.31
CA ARG A 370 -18.71 -12.23 10.68
C ARG A 370 -19.63 -11.07 11.12
N ARG A 371 -20.94 -11.30 11.10
CA ARG A 371 -21.92 -10.28 11.52
C ARG A 371 -21.77 -9.86 12.98
N ASP A 372 -21.52 -10.80 13.88
CA ASP A 372 -21.28 -10.51 15.30
C ASP A 372 -20.06 -9.60 15.50
N GLN A 373 -19.01 -9.76 14.68
CA GLN A 373 -17.82 -8.91 14.70
C GLN A 373 -18.13 -7.48 14.19
N ILE A 374 -18.97 -7.35 13.16
CA ILE A 374 -19.43 -6.03 12.69
C ILE A 374 -20.19 -5.29 13.79
N GLU A 375 -21.07 -6.00 14.53
CA GLU A 375 -21.79 -5.42 15.67
C GLU A 375 -20.82 -4.97 16.80
N ARG A 376 -19.76 -5.78 17.08
CA ARG A 376 -18.71 -5.41 18.04
C ARG A 376 -17.94 -4.16 17.56
N MET A 377 -17.52 -4.13 16.29
CA MET A 377 -16.82 -2.97 15.70
C MET A 377 -17.66 -1.68 15.83
N LYS A 378 -18.97 -1.76 15.54
CA LYS A 378 -19.91 -0.65 15.71
C LYS A 378 -19.97 -0.18 17.16
N LYS A 379 -20.13 -1.11 18.11
CA LYS A 379 -20.18 -0.80 19.55
C LYS A 379 -18.90 -0.15 20.05
N LEU A 380 -17.76 -0.61 19.56
CA LEU A 380 -16.43 -0.09 19.89
C LEU A 380 -16.09 1.19 19.11
N LYS A 381 -16.94 1.68 18.21
CA LYS A 381 -16.69 2.85 17.35
C LYS A 381 -15.40 2.72 16.54
N LEU A 382 -15.09 1.50 16.07
CA LEU A 382 -13.91 1.25 15.24
C LEU A 382 -14.12 1.78 13.83
N ARG A 383 -13.02 1.87 13.09
CA ARG A 383 -12.99 2.22 11.69
C ARG A 383 -12.25 1.15 10.88
N VAL A 384 -12.34 1.22 9.56
CA VAL A 384 -11.74 0.23 8.67
C VAL A 384 -10.94 0.89 7.56
N ASN A 385 -9.78 0.34 7.24
CA ASN A 385 -8.99 0.69 6.07
C ASN A 385 -9.13 -0.46 5.05
N LEU A 386 -10.04 -0.31 4.08
CA LEU A 386 -10.33 -1.32 3.07
C LEU A 386 -9.33 -1.25 1.90
N GLN A 387 -9.22 -2.34 1.16
CA GLN A 387 -8.54 -2.42 -0.12
C GLN A 387 -9.51 -3.00 -1.15
N SER A 388 -10.35 -2.13 -1.74
CA SER A 388 -11.33 -2.58 -2.74
C SER A 388 -10.66 -3.18 -3.98
N ILE A 389 -9.43 -2.80 -4.28
CA ILE A 389 -8.64 -3.35 -5.39
C ILE A 389 -8.35 -4.85 -5.23
N PHE A 390 -8.30 -5.38 -4.01
CA PHE A 390 -8.08 -6.81 -3.78
C PHE A 390 -9.16 -7.69 -4.42
N LEU A 391 -10.36 -7.14 -4.65
CA LEU A 391 -11.40 -7.84 -5.40
C LEU A 391 -10.99 -8.19 -6.84
N ASP A 392 -10.00 -7.50 -7.42
CA ASP A 392 -9.49 -7.82 -8.76
C ASP A 392 -8.97 -9.27 -8.84
N TYR A 393 -8.33 -9.74 -7.77
CA TYR A 393 -7.83 -11.11 -7.67
C TYR A 393 -8.69 -12.01 -6.76
N ASP A 394 -9.08 -11.53 -5.59
CA ASP A 394 -9.65 -12.38 -4.54
C ASP A 394 -11.05 -12.93 -4.88
N THR A 395 -11.78 -12.30 -5.81
CA THR A 395 -13.05 -12.84 -6.31
C THR A 395 -12.92 -14.27 -6.84
N HIS A 396 -11.73 -14.64 -7.32
CA HIS A 396 -11.44 -15.98 -7.88
C HIS A 396 -11.19 -17.03 -6.80
N ILE A 397 -10.73 -16.64 -5.61
CA ILE A 397 -10.27 -17.58 -4.59
C ILE A 397 -11.09 -17.60 -3.30
N VAL A 398 -11.77 -16.51 -2.94
CA VAL A 398 -12.36 -16.33 -1.61
C VAL A 398 -13.33 -17.46 -1.23
N ARG A 399 -14.25 -17.87 -2.13
CA ARG A 399 -15.22 -18.93 -1.85
C ARG A 399 -14.56 -20.29 -1.65
N GLU A 400 -13.53 -20.56 -2.42
CA GLU A 400 -12.74 -21.78 -2.31
C GLU A 400 -11.99 -21.82 -0.97
N ARG A 401 -11.37 -20.69 -0.58
CA ARG A 401 -10.58 -20.57 0.65
C ARG A 401 -11.43 -20.67 1.92
N VAL A 402 -12.55 -19.95 2.01
CA VAL A 402 -13.27 -19.79 3.29
C VAL A 402 -14.66 -20.45 3.31
N GLY A 403 -15.09 -21.03 2.21
CA GLY A 403 -16.43 -21.59 2.05
C GLY A 403 -17.53 -20.53 1.94
N ASN A 404 -18.75 -20.98 1.60
CA ASN A 404 -19.86 -20.06 1.29
C ASN A 404 -20.32 -19.23 2.49
N GLU A 405 -20.24 -19.76 3.70
CA GLU A 405 -20.72 -19.08 4.91
C GLU A 405 -19.89 -17.80 5.19
N LEU A 406 -18.57 -17.93 5.38
CA LEU A 406 -17.70 -16.77 5.61
C LEU A 406 -17.61 -15.87 4.38
N ALA A 407 -17.60 -16.44 3.18
CA ALA A 407 -17.65 -15.65 1.94
C ALA A 407 -18.90 -14.76 1.84
N SER A 408 -20.03 -15.17 2.45
CA SER A 408 -21.30 -14.41 2.40
C SER A 408 -21.28 -13.09 3.18
N THR A 409 -20.29 -12.86 4.03
CA THR A 409 -20.13 -11.64 4.84
C THR A 409 -18.81 -10.92 4.58
N SER A 410 -17.93 -11.46 3.73
CA SER A 410 -16.60 -10.91 3.42
C SER A 410 -16.67 -9.63 2.57
N TYR A 411 -15.62 -8.80 2.61
CA TYR A 411 -15.48 -7.54 1.87
C TYR A 411 -16.71 -6.60 2.03
N PRO A 412 -17.08 -6.20 3.26
CA PRO A 412 -18.41 -5.69 3.62
C PRO A 412 -18.56 -4.17 3.45
N ALA A 413 -18.06 -3.56 2.36
CA ALA A 413 -17.97 -2.12 2.20
C ALA A 413 -19.32 -1.39 2.40
N LYS A 414 -20.39 -1.89 1.76
CA LYS A 414 -21.73 -1.27 1.88
C LYS A 414 -22.37 -1.57 3.22
N THR A 415 -22.13 -2.75 3.76
CA THR A 415 -22.58 -3.11 5.11
C THR A 415 -21.96 -2.18 6.16
N LEU A 416 -20.65 -1.88 6.08
CA LEU A 416 -20.00 -0.93 6.99
C LEU A 416 -20.65 0.46 6.93
N LEU A 417 -20.94 0.97 5.72
CA LEU A 417 -21.66 2.25 5.57
C LEU A 417 -23.03 2.23 6.22
N ASN A 418 -23.82 1.18 5.97
CA ASN A 418 -25.17 1.04 6.49
C ASN A 418 -25.18 0.94 8.02
N GLU A 419 -24.13 0.34 8.60
CA GLU A 419 -23.93 0.23 10.06
C GLU A 419 -23.26 1.48 10.67
N CYS A 420 -23.00 2.52 9.87
CA CYS A 420 -22.32 3.75 10.29
C CYS A 420 -20.91 3.49 10.87
N ILE A 421 -20.22 2.44 10.39
CA ILE A 421 -18.82 2.19 10.67
C ILE A 421 -17.99 2.93 9.63
N PRO A 422 -17.20 3.95 10.02
CA PRO A 422 -16.40 4.70 9.07
C PRO A 422 -15.34 3.83 8.40
N PHE A 423 -15.18 3.96 7.09
CA PHE A 423 -14.08 3.32 6.39
C PHE A 423 -13.43 4.24 5.34
N SER A 424 -12.21 3.94 4.98
CA SER A 424 -11.45 4.53 3.89
C SER A 424 -10.84 3.43 3.02
N ASN A 425 -10.43 3.77 1.80
CA ASN A 425 -9.81 2.83 0.88
C ASN A 425 -8.32 3.13 0.68
N GLY A 426 -7.54 2.08 0.45
CA GLY A 426 -6.14 2.12 0.09
C GLY A 426 -5.79 1.03 -0.91
N SER A 427 -4.54 0.99 -1.32
CA SER A 427 -4.02 0.01 -2.28
C SER A 427 -3.25 -1.14 -1.64
N ASP A 428 -2.69 -0.90 -0.46
CA ASP A 428 -1.66 -1.77 0.14
C ASP A 428 -0.40 -1.89 -0.76
N ALA A 429 -0.12 -0.83 -1.54
CA ALA A 429 1.02 -0.85 -2.45
C ALA A 429 2.34 -1.07 -1.68
N PRO A 430 3.21 -1.98 -2.18
CA PRO A 430 3.27 -2.55 -3.53
C PRO A 430 2.54 -3.90 -3.71
N VAL A 431 1.66 -4.32 -2.79
CA VAL A 431 0.86 -5.54 -2.98
C VAL A 431 -0.01 -5.38 -4.22
N GLU A 432 -0.69 -4.24 -4.32
CA GLU A 432 -1.40 -3.84 -5.53
C GLU A 432 -0.86 -2.50 -6.06
N GLU A 433 -1.10 -2.23 -7.33
CA GLU A 433 -0.76 -0.93 -7.94
C GLU A 433 -1.60 0.17 -7.27
N PRO A 434 -1.01 1.33 -6.84
CA PRO A 434 -1.74 2.40 -6.17
C PRO A 434 -2.61 3.21 -7.16
N ASN A 435 -3.31 2.52 -8.04
CA ASN A 435 -4.20 3.11 -9.03
C ASN A 435 -5.62 3.23 -8.46
N VAL A 436 -5.94 4.42 -7.96
CA VAL A 436 -7.23 4.70 -7.31
C VAL A 436 -8.41 4.38 -8.21
N MET A 437 -8.32 4.65 -9.52
CA MET A 437 -9.45 4.41 -10.44
C MET A 437 -9.73 2.92 -10.64
N ARG A 438 -8.71 2.05 -10.55
CA ARG A 438 -8.90 0.58 -10.51
C ARG A 438 -9.60 0.17 -9.20
N GLY A 439 -9.16 0.69 -8.07
CA GLY A 439 -9.80 0.45 -6.77
C GLY A 439 -11.26 0.91 -6.75
N MET A 440 -11.56 2.06 -7.36
CA MET A 440 -12.94 2.55 -7.53
C MET A 440 -13.78 1.63 -8.41
N GLU A 441 -13.25 1.13 -9.53
CA GLU A 441 -13.96 0.18 -10.37
C GLU A 441 -14.34 -1.08 -9.61
N CYS A 442 -13.39 -1.69 -8.89
CA CYS A 442 -13.65 -2.85 -8.04
C CYS A 442 -14.70 -2.55 -6.95
N ALA A 443 -14.64 -1.37 -6.31
CA ALA A 443 -15.60 -0.96 -5.30
C ALA A 443 -17.03 -0.81 -5.85
N VAL A 444 -17.17 -0.28 -7.06
CA VAL A 444 -18.47 0.01 -7.70
C VAL A 444 -19.03 -1.22 -8.42
N THR A 445 -18.20 -1.97 -9.13
CA THR A 445 -18.64 -3.12 -9.95
C THR A 445 -18.65 -4.43 -9.20
N ARG A 446 -17.84 -4.55 -8.15
CA ARG A 446 -17.59 -5.81 -7.41
C ARG A 446 -17.08 -6.93 -8.30
N ARG A 447 -16.26 -6.57 -9.30
CA ARG A 447 -15.68 -7.49 -10.29
C ARG A 447 -14.17 -7.28 -10.41
N SER A 448 -13.51 -8.30 -10.95
CA SER A 448 -12.15 -8.12 -11.48
C SER A 448 -12.15 -7.15 -12.66
N ILE A 449 -11.08 -6.38 -12.81
CA ILE A 449 -10.95 -5.36 -13.86
C ILE A 449 -11.10 -5.98 -15.24
N GLY A 450 -12.03 -5.43 -16.04
CA GLY A 450 -12.31 -5.90 -17.40
C GLY A 450 -13.08 -7.22 -17.47
N SER A 451 -13.46 -7.83 -16.34
CA SER A 451 -14.28 -9.04 -16.33
C SER A 451 -15.75 -8.73 -16.61
N THR A 452 -16.40 -9.67 -17.30
CA THR A 452 -17.86 -9.69 -17.52
C THR A 452 -18.58 -10.69 -16.62
N ASP A 453 -17.86 -11.33 -15.70
CA ASP A 453 -18.41 -12.29 -14.75
C ASP A 453 -19.46 -11.65 -13.82
N ALA A 454 -20.24 -12.48 -13.14
CA ALA A 454 -21.19 -12.00 -12.15
C ALA A 454 -20.46 -11.26 -11.02
N PRO A 455 -20.99 -10.12 -10.53
CA PRO A 455 -20.38 -9.39 -9.43
C PRO A 455 -20.27 -10.24 -8.16
N TYR A 456 -19.16 -10.11 -7.45
CA TYR A 456 -19.01 -10.72 -6.14
C TYR A 456 -19.77 -9.91 -5.09
N ARG A 457 -20.82 -10.47 -4.50
CA ARG A 457 -21.66 -9.80 -3.52
C ARG A 457 -22.10 -8.40 -4.00
N PRO A 458 -22.97 -8.32 -5.02
CA PRO A 458 -23.39 -7.06 -5.63
C PRO A 458 -24.06 -6.10 -4.63
N GLU A 459 -24.63 -6.62 -3.53
CA GLU A 459 -25.21 -5.84 -2.44
C GLU A 459 -24.18 -4.98 -1.70
N GLU A 460 -22.88 -5.29 -1.82
CA GLU A 460 -21.78 -4.55 -1.23
C GLU A 460 -21.17 -3.49 -2.17
N ALA A 461 -21.77 -3.29 -3.34
CA ALA A 461 -21.33 -2.28 -4.30
C ALA A 461 -21.50 -0.87 -3.76
N LEU A 462 -20.47 -0.05 -3.95
CA LEU A 462 -20.53 1.38 -3.65
C LEU A 462 -21.04 2.15 -4.86
N THR A 463 -21.66 3.31 -4.61
CA THR A 463 -21.84 4.31 -5.66
C THR A 463 -20.50 4.98 -5.99
N VAL A 464 -20.38 5.61 -7.16
CA VAL A 464 -19.17 6.39 -7.53
C VAL A 464 -18.86 7.47 -6.49
N ARG A 465 -19.89 8.12 -5.92
CA ARG A 465 -19.73 9.09 -4.83
C ARG A 465 -19.09 8.46 -3.61
N GLU A 466 -19.64 7.35 -3.11
CA GLU A 466 -19.11 6.66 -1.94
C GLU A 466 -17.67 6.17 -2.18
N ALA A 467 -17.37 5.73 -3.40
CA ALA A 467 -16.02 5.31 -3.77
C ALA A 467 -15.03 6.49 -3.77
N ILE A 468 -15.34 7.62 -4.42
CA ILE A 468 -14.48 8.82 -4.38
C ILE A 468 -14.30 9.31 -2.93
N ASP A 469 -15.38 9.39 -2.16
CA ASP A 469 -15.34 9.85 -0.77
C ASP A 469 -14.44 8.94 0.09
N SER A 470 -14.40 7.64 -0.18
CA SER A 470 -13.56 6.69 0.54
C SER A 470 -12.06 6.85 0.23
N PHE A 471 -11.69 7.38 -0.94
CA PHE A 471 -10.32 7.72 -1.32
C PHE A 471 -9.97 9.20 -1.13
N THR A 472 -10.81 10.00 -0.52
CA THR A 472 -10.57 11.43 -0.28
C THR A 472 -10.85 11.81 1.17
N LYS A 473 -12.05 12.31 1.47
CA LYS A 473 -12.42 12.81 2.82
C LYS A 473 -12.38 11.73 3.90
N SER A 474 -12.74 10.48 3.58
CA SER A 474 -12.68 9.40 4.57
C SER A 474 -11.25 9.09 5.01
N GLY A 475 -10.27 9.20 4.10
CA GLY A 475 -8.85 9.09 4.43
C GLY A 475 -8.38 10.22 5.35
N ALA A 476 -8.84 11.46 5.12
CA ALA A 476 -8.54 12.59 5.99
C ALA A 476 -9.14 12.40 7.39
N VAL A 477 -10.40 11.91 7.49
CA VAL A 477 -11.00 11.52 8.77
C VAL A 477 -10.18 10.42 9.44
N ALA A 478 -9.62 9.46 8.67
CA ALA A 478 -8.78 8.40 9.21
C ALA A 478 -7.54 8.93 9.94
N SER A 479 -6.98 10.02 9.47
CA SER A 479 -5.75 10.62 9.98
C SER A 479 -5.97 11.84 10.89
N PHE A 480 -7.17 12.10 11.38
CA PHE A 480 -7.51 13.31 12.16
C PHE A 480 -7.22 14.62 11.41
N GLU A 481 -7.39 14.63 10.09
CA GLU A 481 -7.10 15.77 9.23
C GLU A 481 -8.35 16.27 8.47
N GLU A 482 -9.55 15.86 8.87
CA GLU A 482 -10.80 16.44 8.40
C GLU A 482 -10.83 17.96 8.66
N GLY A 483 -11.31 18.70 7.70
CA GLY A 483 -11.25 20.17 7.73
C GLY A 483 -9.87 20.75 7.35
N LYS A 484 -8.80 19.95 7.33
CA LYS A 484 -7.46 20.34 6.83
C LYS A 484 -7.26 19.95 5.36
N LYS A 485 -7.71 18.77 4.96
CA LYS A 485 -7.62 18.23 3.59
C LYS A 485 -8.77 17.26 3.27
N GLY A 486 -8.81 16.74 2.05
CA GLY A 486 -9.74 15.69 1.61
C GLY A 486 -11.00 16.20 0.92
N GLU A 487 -11.23 17.51 0.91
CA GLU A 487 -12.33 18.17 0.20
C GLU A 487 -11.83 19.43 -0.50
N ILE A 488 -12.49 19.85 -1.57
CA ILE A 488 -12.29 21.19 -2.14
C ILE A 488 -13.18 22.15 -1.36
N ALA A 489 -12.65 22.70 -0.28
CA ALA A 489 -13.36 23.58 0.62
C ALA A 489 -12.48 24.73 1.11
N ASN A 490 -13.11 25.89 1.40
CA ASN A 490 -12.40 27.09 1.86
C ASN A 490 -11.54 26.80 3.10
N GLY A 491 -10.29 27.22 3.06
CA GLY A 491 -9.33 27.06 4.16
C GLY A 491 -8.58 25.73 4.18
N GLN A 492 -9.04 24.70 3.45
CA GLN A 492 -8.34 23.44 3.33
C GLN A 492 -7.10 23.57 2.42
N LEU A 493 -6.15 22.65 2.58
CA LEU A 493 -4.97 22.54 1.74
C LEU A 493 -5.39 22.29 0.29
N ALA A 494 -4.79 23.04 -0.64
CA ALA A 494 -5.12 22.98 -2.06
C ALA A 494 -4.48 21.74 -2.74
N ASP A 495 -4.87 20.57 -2.26
CA ASP A 495 -4.51 19.27 -2.81
C ASP A 495 -5.66 18.80 -3.70
N PHE A 496 -5.42 18.69 -5.02
CA PHE A 496 -6.46 18.29 -5.95
C PHE A 496 -5.90 17.58 -7.19
N VAL A 497 -6.77 16.82 -7.85
CA VAL A 497 -6.46 16.10 -9.09
C VAL A 497 -7.43 16.53 -10.20
N VAL A 498 -6.89 16.70 -11.40
CA VAL A 498 -7.64 16.90 -12.64
C VAL A 498 -7.65 15.57 -13.37
N LEU A 499 -8.83 15.02 -13.65
CA LEU A 499 -9.01 13.74 -14.33
C LEU A 499 -9.33 13.92 -15.81
N SER A 500 -8.98 12.91 -16.61
CA SER A 500 -9.22 12.87 -18.05
C SER A 500 -10.71 12.75 -18.40
N GLU A 501 -11.53 12.18 -17.50
CA GLU A 501 -12.95 11.97 -17.68
C GLU A 501 -13.69 12.14 -16.33
N ASP A 502 -14.99 12.45 -16.41
CA ASP A 502 -15.88 12.58 -15.23
C ASP A 502 -16.34 11.19 -14.76
N PRO A 503 -15.86 10.69 -13.59
CA PRO A 503 -16.22 9.35 -13.10
C PRO A 503 -17.72 9.15 -12.84
N PHE A 504 -18.47 10.24 -12.62
CA PHE A 504 -19.92 10.17 -12.41
C PHE A 504 -20.71 9.96 -13.71
N LYS A 505 -20.06 10.15 -14.87
CA LYS A 505 -20.66 9.98 -16.20
C LYS A 505 -20.09 8.79 -16.96
N ALA A 506 -18.92 8.31 -16.56
CA ALA A 506 -18.26 7.18 -17.17
C ALA A 506 -19.03 5.86 -16.92
N ASP A 507 -18.86 4.89 -17.82
CA ASP A 507 -19.31 3.51 -17.55
C ASP A 507 -18.53 2.94 -16.37
N ALA A 508 -19.22 2.37 -15.40
CA ALA A 508 -18.61 1.78 -14.21
C ALA A 508 -17.55 0.71 -14.51
N ASN A 509 -17.66 0.00 -15.63
CA ASN A 509 -16.69 -1.04 -16.06
C ASN A 509 -15.48 -0.45 -16.81
N THR A 510 -15.36 0.86 -16.91
CA THR A 510 -14.25 1.54 -17.59
C THR A 510 -13.58 2.60 -16.71
N LEU A 511 -13.93 2.69 -15.43
CA LEU A 511 -13.34 3.66 -14.49
C LEU A 511 -11.81 3.52 -14.43
N HIS A 512 -11.28 2.29 -14.52
CA HIS A 512 -9.84 2.03 -14.53
C HIS A 512 -9.07 2.73 -15.66
N ARG A 513 -9.75 3.21 -16.71
CA ARG A 513 -9.16 3.92 -17.86
C ARG A 513 -9.02 5.42 -17.63
N ILE A 514 -9.69 5.95 -16.60
CA ILE A 514 -9.59 7.36 -16.25
C ILE A 514 -8.21 7.62 -15.65
N GLU A 515 -7.51 8.62 -16.18
CA GLU A 515 -6.16 8.95 -15.76
C GLU A 515 -6.11 10.36 -15.14
N ALA A 516 -5.18 10.57 -14.22
CA ALA A 516 -4.86 11.91 -13.79
C ALA A 516 -4.13 12.65 -14.92
N GLU A 517 -4.62 13.82 -15.28
CA GLU A 517 -3.95 14.73 -16.22
C GLU A 517 -3.03 15.71 -15.51
N ALA A 518 -3.40 16.10 -14.29
CA ALA A 518 -2.55 16.90 -13.42
C ALA A 518 -2.89 16.65 -11.95
N THR A 519 -1.87 16.66 -11.11
CA THR A 519 -1.99 16.52 -9.65
C THR A 519 -1.33 17.70 -8.99
N TYR A 520 -2.00 18.28 -8.01
CA TYR A 520 -1.55 19.48 -7.31
C TYR A 520 -1.46 19.21 -5.80
N LEU A 521 -0.34 19.58 -5.21
CA LEU A 521 -0.09 19.53 -3.78
C LEU A 521 0.12 20.94 -3.23
N GLY A 522 -0.73 21.42 -2.33
CA GLY A 522 -0.69 22.78 -1.84
C GLY A 522 -0.73 23.82 -2.98
N GLY A 523 -1.51 23.56 -4.04
CA GLY A 523 -1.62 24.40 -5.23
C GLY A 523 -0.44 24.35 -6.19
N LYS A 524 0.61 23.59 -5.88
CA LYS A 524 1.76 23.38 -6.79
C LYS A 524 1.53 22.12 -7.63
N CYS A 525 1.72 22.24 -8.94
CA CYS A 525 1.65 21.07 -9.84
C CYS A 525 2.84 20.14 -9.56
N VAL A 526 2.54 18.91 -9.10
CA VAL A 526 3.52 17.85 -8.82
C VAL A 526 3.53 16.76 -9.89
N TYR A 527 2.50 16.71 -10.72
CA TYR A 527 2.41 15.84 -11.88
C TYR A 527 1.57 16.51 -12.97
N LYS A 528 2.01 16.36 -14.21
CA LYS A 528 1.27 16.73 -15.42
C LYS A 528 1.57 15.71 -16.50
N LYS A 529 0.50 15.14 -17.12
CA LYS A 529 0.58 14.18 -18.22
C LYS A 529 1.15 14.82 -19.50
#